data_3e97c2e238780293f5e6c569510982a4
#
_entry.id   3e97c2e238780293f5e6c569510982a4
#
_cell.length_a   1.000
_cell.length_b   1.000
_cell.length_c   1.000
_cell.angle_alpha   90.00
_cell.angle_beta   90.00
_cell.angle_gamma   90.00
#
_symmetry.space_group_name_H-M   'P 1'
#
loop_
_entity.id
_entity.type
_entity.pdbx_description
1 polymer ?
#
loop_
_entity_poly.entity_id
_entity_poly.type
_entity_poly.pdbx_seq_one_letter_code
_entity_poly.pdbx_strand_id
1 'polypeptide(L)'
;MDPEASIINSRRAMEFAIKWMYSVDKELEMPYQDNLQSLMNAEDYRQIVGPDLWKRMDYIRRCGNNVAHSNKKLGRDEAMLCLENLFIYLDYIAYCYL
;
A
#
# COMPACT_ATOMS: atom_id res chain seq x y z
N MET A 1 -7.91 -2.43 20.59
CA MET A 1 -7.09 -2.26 19.37
C MET A 1 -6.62 -0.81 19.30
N ASP A 2 -5.35 -0.62 19.03
CA ASP A 2 -4.81 0.72 18.77
C ASP A 2 -4.97 1.03 17.27
N PRO A 3 -5.85 1.96 16.89
CA PRO A 3 -6.08 2.24 15.48
C PRO A 3 -4.84 2.74 14.75
N GLU A 4 -4.02 3.57 15.39
CA GLU A 4 -2.82 4.10 14.75
C GLU A 4 -1.77 3.01 14.53
N ALA A 5 -1.60 2.11 15.47
CA ALA A 5 -0.69 0.97 15.29
C ALA A 5 -1.18 0.06 14.15
N SER A 6 -2.49 -0.15 14.05
CA SER A 6 -3.08 -0.94 12.96
C SER A 6 -2.81 -0.31 11.60
N ILE A 7 -2.95 1.01 11.49
CA ILE A 7 -2.68 1.75 10.26
C ILE A 7 -1.21 1.59 9.84
N ILE A 8 -0.30 1.75 10.77
CA ILE A 8 1.14 1.60 10.51
C ILE A 8 1.46 0.17 10.05
N ASN A 9 0.85 -0.82 10.70
CA ASN A 9 1.05 -2.23 10.32
C ASN A 9 0.49 -2.54 8.93
N SER A 10 -0.67 -1.96 8.59
CA SER A 10 -1.24 -2.11 7.25
C SER A 10 -0.31 -1.52 6.19
N ARG A 11 0.25 -0.35 6.47
CA ARG A 11 1.20 0.28 5.54
C ARG A 11 2.47 -0.58 5.36
N ARG A 12 3.00 -1.13 6.45
CA ARG A 12 4.17 -2.01 6.38
C ARG A 12 3.88 -3.27 5.56
N ALA A 13 2.74 -3.89 5.82
CA ALA A 13 2.34 -5.09 5.08
C ALA A 13 2.20 -4.78 3.58
N MET A 14 1.59 -3.65 3.25
CA MET A 14 1.45 -3.20 1.87
C MET A 14 2.82 -2.98 1.22
N GLU A 15 3.72 -2.33 1.91
CA GLU A 15 5.06 -2.07 1.39
C GLU A 15 5.81 -3.37 1.11
N PHE A 16 5.74 -4.34 2.01
CA PHE A 16 6.30 -5.67 1.77
C PHE A 16 5.70 -6.35 0.55
N ALA A 17 4.39 -6.26 0.41
CA ALA A 17 3.71 -6.88 -0.73
C ALA A 17 4.11 -6.24 -2.06
N ILE A 18 4.22 -4.90 -2.09
CA ILE A 18 4.65 -4.18 -3.28
C ILE A 18 6.08 -4.59 -3.65
N LYS A 19 7.00 -4.62 -2.70
CA LYS A 19 8.39 -5.01 -2.94
C LYS A 19 8.47 -6.45 -3.43
N TRP A 20 7.61 -7.30 -2.91
CA TRP A 20 7.53 -8.67 -3.39
C TRP A 20 7.10 -8.72 -4.85
N MET A 21 6.08 -7.95 -5.24
CA MET A 21 5.66 -7.86 -6.64
C MET A 21 6.83 -7.46 -7.55
N TYR A 22 7.56 -6.43 -7.16
CA TYR A 22 8.73 -5.99 -7.93
C TYR A 22 9.78 -7.10 -8.06
N SER A 23 9.91 -7.96 -7.06
CA SER A 23 10.90 -9.02 -7.08
C SER A 23 10.53 -10.18 -7.99
N VAL A 24 9.24 -10.41 -8.22
CA VAL A 24 8.77 -11.58 -8.99
C VAL A 24 8.24 -11.21 -10.37
N ASP A 25 7.84 -9.97 -10.60
CA ASP A 25 7.27 -9.55 -11.88
C ASP A 25 8.35 -8.90 -12.74
N LYS A 26 8.71 -9.55 -13.84
CA LYS A 26 9.78 -9.08 -14.73
C LYS A 26 9.41 -7.82 -15.49
N GLU A 27 8.12 -7.47 -15.55
CA GLU A 27 7.67 -6.24 -16.19
C GLU A 27 7.84 -5.03 -15.29
N LEU A 28 8.15 -5.25 -14.01
CA LEU A 28 8.39 -4.17 -13.05
C LEU A 28 9.89 -3.96 -12.86
N GLU A 29 10.34 -2.73 -13.07
CA GLU A 29 11.73 -2.35 -12.84
C GLU A 29 11.82 -1.57 -11.54
N MET A 30 12.69 -2.02 -10.62
CA MET A 30 12.87 -1.35 -9.33
C MET A 30 13.38 0.07 -9.56
N PRO A 31 12.68 1.11 -9.04
CA PRO A 31 13.15 2.48 -9.15
C PRO A 31 14.47 2.70 -8.41
N TYR A 32 15.20 3.74 -8.81
CA TYR A 32 16.43 4.11 -8.12
C TYR A 32 16.21 4.30 -6.62
N GLN A 33 15.14 5.01 -6.26
CA GLN A 33 14.71 5.10 -4.86
C GLN A 33 13.61 4.07 -4.63
N ASP A 34 13.80 3.21 -3.63
CA ASP A 34 12.89 2.11 -3.34
C ASP A 34 11.93 2.40 -2.19
N ASN A 35 11.68 3.69 -1.89
CA ASN A 35 10.67 4.05 -0.90
C ASN A 35 9.26 3.81 -1.46
N LEU A 36 8.29 3.74 -0.56
CA LEU A 36 6.92 3.40 -0.91
C LEU A 36 6.34 4.31 -1.99
N GLN A 37 6.56 5.61 -1.87
CA GLN A 37 6.03 6.58 -2.82
C GLN A 37 6.60 6.35 -4.22
N SER A 38 7.91 6.12 -4.34
CA SER A 38 8.56 5.87 -5.63
C SER A 38 8.06 4.57 -6.26
N LEU A 39 7.91 3.53 -5.44
CA LEU A 39 7.40 2.24 -5.93
C LEU A 39 5.97 2.37 -6.46
N MET A 40 5.12 3.11 -5.76
CA MET A 40 3.73 3.29 -6.16
C MET A 40 3.56 4.24 -7.35
N ASN A 41 4.46 5.20 -7.51
CA ASN A 41 4.35 6.20 -8.58
C ASN A 41 5.01 5.78 -9.89
N ALA A 42 5.72 4.67 -9.92
CA ALA A 42 6.30 4.16 -11.16
C ALA A 42 5.19 3.87 -12.17
N GLU A 43 5.39 4.30 -13.41
CA GLU A 43 4.35 4.22 -14.43
C GLU A 43 3.95 2.77 -14.73
N ASP A 44 4.93 1.88 -14.84
CA ASP A 44 4.68 0.47 -15.10
C ASP A 44 3.84 -0.15 -13.98
N TYR A 45 4.14 0.19 -12.72
CA TYR A 45 3.37 -0.30 -11.60
C TYR A 45 1.93 0.20 -11.62
N ARG A 46 1.74 1.49 -11.91
CA ARG A 46 0.40 2.09 -11.98
C ARG A 46 -0.44 1.45 -13.09
N GLN A 47 0.17 1.12 -14.21
CA GLN A 47 -0.54 0.46 -15.30
C GLN A 47 -0.94 -0.96 -14.96
N ILE A 48 -0.08 -1.69 -14.26
CA ILE A 48 -0.35 -3.08 -13.89
C ILE A 48 -1.50 -3.17 -12.89
N VAL A 49 -1.46 -2.38 -11.82
CA VAL A 49 -2.49 -2.46 -10.78
C VAL A 49 -3.78 -1.73 -11.15
N GLY A 50 -3.70 -0.72 -12.00
CA GLY A 50 -4.85 0.06 -12.41
C GLY A 50 -5.23 1.15 -11.42
N PRO A 51 -6.07 2.12 -11.85
CA PRO A 51 -6.36 3.30 -11.05
C PRO A 51 -7.17 3.02 -9.79
N ASP A 52 -8.10 2.08 -9.83
CA ASP A 52 -8.97 1.82 -8.67
C ASP A 52 -8.17 1.18 -7.54
N LEU A 53 -7.39 0.16 -7.84
CA LEU A 53 -6.56 -0.50 -6.84
C LEU A 53 -5.48 0.46 -6.34
N TRP A 54 -4.87 1.24 -7.24
CA TRP A 54 -3.87 2.22 -6.85
C TRP A 54 -4.41 3.22 -5.83
N LYS A 55 -5.65 3.71 -6.02
CA LYS A 55 -6.27 4.66 -5.09
C LYS A 55 -6.49 4.05 -3.71
N ARG A 56 -6.84 2.76 -3.65
CA ARG A 56 -7.00 2.05 -2.38
C ARG A 56 -5.69 1.97 -1.62
N MET A 57 -4.61 1.70 -2.35
CA MET A 57 -3.27 1.64 -1.77
C MET A 57 -2.80 3.03 -1.34
N ASP A 58 -3.11 4.06 -2.12
CA ASP A 58 -2.75 5.42 -1.78
C ASP A 58 -3.44 5.89 -0.50
N TYR A 59 -4.65 5.43 -0.24
CA TYR A 59 -5.34 5.69 1.02
C TYR A 59 -4.52 5.18 2.21
N ILE A 60 -4.03 3.94 2.13
CA ILE A 60 -3.21 3.35 3.18
C ILE A 60 -1.93 4.18 3.38
N ARG A 61 -1.27 4.55 2.30
CA ARG A 61 -0.04 5.35 2.36
C ARG A 61 -0.29 6.68 3.06
N ARG A 62 -1.36 7.38 2.67
CA ARG A 62 -1.69 8.70 3.24
C ARG A 62 -2.07 8.59 4.71
N CYS A 63 -2.84 7.57 5.10
CA CYS A 63 -3.18 7.35 6.50
C CYS A 63 -1.92 7.12 7.34
N GLY A 64 -1.00 6.29 6.83
CA GLY A 64 0.27 6.05 7.51
C GLY A 64 1.11 7.31 7.66
N ASN A 65 1.15 8.15 6.64
CA ASN A 65 1.86 9.43 6.71
C ASN A 65 1.21 10.37 7.75
N ASN A 66 -0.12 10.39 7.80
CA ASN A 66 -0.83 11.24 8.77
C ASN A 66 -0.57 10.79 10.21
N VAL A 67 -0.52 9.49 10.46
CA VAL A 67 -0.16 8.98 11.79
C VAL A 67 1.23 9.46 12.20
N ALA A 68 2.19 9.45 11.26
CA ALA A 68 3.57 9.78 11.56
C ALA A 68 3.82 11.29 11.69
N HIS A 69 3.09 12.13 10.95
CA HIS A 69 3.46 13.54 10.75
C HIS A 69 2.36 14.55 11.03
N SER A 70 1.16 14.12 11.40
CA SER A 70 0.03 15.03 11.61
C SER A 70 -0.41 15.03 13.06
N ASN A 71 -0.93 16.19 13.52
CA ASN A 71 -1.56 16.29 14.84
C ASN A 71 -2.98 15.71 14.82
N LYS A 72 -3.52 15.42 13.65
CA LYS A 72 -4.86 14.84 13.53
C LYS A 72 -4.80 13.37 13.92
N LYS A 73 -5.58 13.00 14.92
CA LYS A 73 -5.66 11.63 15.38
C LYS A 73 -6.58 10.81 14.47
N LEU A 74 -6.08 9.71 13.96
CA LEU A 74 -6.89 8.80 13.15
C LEU A 74 -7.48 7.71 14.04
N GLY A 75 -8.72 7.36 13.74
CA GLY A 75 -9.49 6.47 14.56
C GLY A 75 -9.74 5.10 13.94
N ARG A 76 -10.71 4.40 14.56
CA ARG A 76 -11.06 3.05 14.18
C ARG A 76 -11.55 2.94 12.73
N ASP A 77 -12.32 3.93 12.26
CA ASP A 77 -12.88 3.87 10.90
C ASP A 77 -11.78 3.87 9.85
N GLU A 78 -10.78 4.74 10.01
CA GLU A 78 -9.64 4.80 9.11
C GLU A 78 -8.81 3.52 9.18
N ALA A 79 -8.62 2.97 10.38
CA ALA A 79 -7.91 1.70 10.55
C ALA A 79 -8.63 0.55 9.84
N MET A 80 -9.96 0.50 9.95
CA MET A 80 -10.75 -0.54 9.27
C MET A 80 -10.68 -0.40 7.77
N LEU A 81 -10.75 0.84 7.26
CA LEU A 81 -10.62 1.08 5.82
C LEU A 81 -9.23 0.68 5.30
N CYS A 82 -8.18 0.94 6.09
CA CYS A 82 -6.84 0.49 5.71
C CYS A 82 -6.77 -1.03 5.61
N LEU A 83 -7.35 -1.74 6.58
CA LEU A 83 -7.38 -3.21 6.54
C LEU A 83 -8.17 -3.72 5.36
N GLU A 84 -9.32 -3.14 5.08
CA GLU A 84 -10.16 -3.52 3.94
C GLU A 84 -9.40 -3.35 2.63
N ASN A 85 -8.78 -2.20 2.45
CA ASN A 85 -8.02 -1.91 1.24
C ASN A 85 -6.79 -2.81 1.12
N LEU A 86 -6.14 -3.12 2.24
CA LEU A 86 -5.01 -4.05 2.26
C LEU A 86 -5.45 -5.44 1.82
N PHE A 87 -6.57 -5.96 2.33
CA PHE A 87 -7.07 -7.27 1.93
C PHE A 87 -7.41 -7.32 0.45
N ILE A 88 -7.99 -6.26 -0.09
CA ILE A 88 -8.29 -6.20 -1.52
C ILE A 88 -7.00 -6.28 -2.34
N TYR A 89 -5.96 -5.59 -1.91
CA TYR A 89 -4.67 -5.64 -2.59
C TYR A 89 -4.02 -7.03 -2.48
N LEU A 90 -4.04 -7.63 -1.29
CA LEU A 90 -3.49 -8.98 -1.10
C LEU A 90 -4.26 -10.03 -1.91
N ASP A 91 -5.56 -9.87 -2.02
CA ASP A 91 -6.39 -10.75 -2.85
C ASP A 91 -6.01 -10.62 -4.33
N TYR A 92 -5.76 -9.40 -4.79
CA TYR A 92 -5.27 -9.14 -6.14
C TYR A 92 -3.93 -9.88 -6.37
N ILE A 93 -3.00 -9.79 -5.43
CA ILE A 93 -1.72 -10.49 -5.53
C ILE A 93 -1.94 -12.00 -5.60
N ALA A 94 -2.78 -12.54 -4.74
CA ALA A 94 -3.05 -13.97 -4.72
C ALA A 94 -3.63 -14.44 -6.05
N TYR A 95 -4.54 -13.66 -6.62
CA TYR A 95 -5.18 -14.00 -7.88
C TYR A 95 -4.24 -13.90 -9.07
N CYS A 96 -3.40 -12.85 -9.10
CA CYS A 96 -2.57 -12.57 -10.28
C CYS A 96 -1.18 -13.22 -10.24
N TYR A 97 -0.65 -13.49 -9.06
CA TYR A 97 0.75 -13.93 -8.91
C TYR A 97 0.92 -15.29 -8.24
N LEU A 98 -0.12 -15.83 -7.64
CA LEU A 98 -0.02 -17.12 -6.91
C LEU A 98 -0.97 -18.20 -7.49
#